data_59a4790887c1d6ef917bc7ccdbe30d77
#
_entry.id   59a4790887c1d6ef917bc7ccdbe30d77
#
_cell.length_a   1.000
_cell.length_b   1.000
_cell.length_c   1.000
_cell.angle_alpha   90.00
_cell.angle_beta   90.00
_cell.angle_gamma   90.00
#
_symmetry.space_group_name_H-M   'P 1'
#
loop_
_entity.id
_entity.type
_entity.pdbx_description
1 polymer ?
#
loop_
_entity_poly.entity_id
_entity_poly.type
_entity_poly.pdbx_seq_one_letter_code
_entity_poly.pdbx_strand_id
1 'polypeptide(L)'
;TIPSIMMEEGSNESTRIHTPYSSVSAVGVQNLASKLQMALFPPNQSFFKMDVDRFTLMELTGGDPTKRAEVDEQLSHIERAVMSEMEKNAMRSPIFEALRHLIVTGNYLLHLGKEGVKGYSLDKYVVTRDPEGLVKQVIIKEEFHIETLPEDVLELTSFNVNDSGGEHKPVAIYTKFYREGKKWHTYQEVEDQMIPGTEGSYPVDEPPFMPLRWTAVAGEHYGRAHVESF
;
A
#
# COMPACT_ATOMS: atom_id res chain seq x y z
N THR A 1 12.95 -5.82 13.89
CA THR A 1 14.03 -5.22 13.09
C THR A 1 13.52 -3.91 12.59
N ILE A 2 14.08 -2.81 13.08
CA ILE A 2 13.79 -1.48 12.56
C ILE A 2 14.30 -1.47 11.13
N PRO A 3 13.44 -1.15 10.14
CA PRO A 3 13.90 -1.09 8.76
C PRO A 3 15.03 -0.08 8.64
N SER A 4 16.01 -0.37 7.82
CA SER A 4 17.17 0.49 7.53
C SER A 4 16.83 1.80 6.80
N ILE A 5 15.55 2.14 6.68
CA ILE A 5 15.03 3.42 6.16
C ILE A 5 15.63 4.63 6.89
N MET A 6 16.02 4.45 8.14
CA MET A 6 16.59 5.51 8.95
C MET A 6 18.11 5.44 9.00
N MET A 7 18.76 4.96 7.94
CA MET A 7 20.17 5.24 7.77
C MET A 7 20.32 6.72 7.52
N GLU A 8 21.12 7.35 8.36
CA GLU A 8 21.46 8.78 8.31
C GLU A 8 21.84 9.19 6.89
N GLU A 9 21.32 10.32 6.45
CA GLU A 9 21.75 10.99 5.24
C GLU A 9 23.26 11.14 5.26
N GLY A 10 23.95 10.42 4.40
CA GLY A 10 25.41 10.50 4.29
C GLY A 10 26.15 9.18 4.10
N SER A 11 25.56 8.03 4.34
CA SER A 11 26.19 6.76 3.99
C SER A 11 26.00 6.44 2.51
N ASN A 12 26.74 7.11 1.65
CA ASN A 12 26.91 6.75 0.23
C ASN A 12 27.72 5.45 0.04
N GLU A 13 27.85 4.64 1.06
CA GLU A 13 28.24 3.27 0.88
C GLU A 13 27.01 2.52 0.39
N SER A 14 26.97 2.34 -0.94
CA SER A 14 26.20 1.24 -1.53
C SER A 14 26.62 0.00 -0.75
N THR A 15 25.82 -0.37 0.25
CA THR A 15 26.01 -1.61 0.99
C THR A 15 25.94 -2.69 -0.06
N ARG A 16 27.10 -3.19 -0.49
CA ARG A 16 27.18 -4.27 -1.47
C ARG A 16 26.47 -5.45 -0.82
N ILE A 17 25.21 -5.63 -1.19
CA ILE A 17 24.45 -6.80 -0.79
C ILE A 17 25.27 -7.99 -1.26
N HIS A 18 25.73 -8.78 -0.32
CA HIS A 18 26.54 -9.96 -0.61
C HIS A 18 25.72 -10.84 -1.56
N THR A 19 26.22 -11.09 -2.76
CA THR A 19 25.55 -11.96 -3.72
C THR A 19 25.44 -13.35 -3.11
N PRO A 20 24.23 -13.88 -2.88
CA PRO A 20 24.06 -15.18 -2.24
C PRO A 20 24.63 -16.29 -3.13
N TYR A 21 25.30 -17.26 -2.53
CA TYR A 21 25.86 -18.42 -3.24
C TYR A 21 24.77 -19.33 -3.85
N SER A 22 23.53 -19.18 -3.41
CA SER A 22 22.40 -20.00 -3.85
C SER A 22 21.16 -19.17 -4.08
N SER A 23 20.46 -19.40 -5.19
CA SER A 23 19.17 -18.80 -5.52
C SER A 23 17.96 -19.58 -4.97
N VAL A 24 18.16 -20.65 -4.23
CA VAL A 24 17.08 -21.54 -3.74
C VAL A 24 16.03 -20.77 -2.97
N SER A 25 16.43 -19.87 -2.07
CA SER A 25 15.49 -19.07 -1.29
C SER A 25 14.66 -18.12 -2.17
N ALA A 26 15.28 -17.48 -3.16
CA ALA A 26 14.58 -16.61 -4.09
C ALA A 26 13.55 -17.38 -4.93
N VAL A 27 13.91 -18.56 -5.41
CA VAL A 27 12.99 -19.47 -6.13
C VAL A 27 11.86 -19.93 -5.22
N GLY A 28 12.18 -20.26 -3.96
CA GLY A 28 11.19 -20.64 -2.95
C GLY A 28 10.15 -19.55 -2.70
N VAL A 29 10.58 -18.31 -2.49
CA VAL A 29 9.70 -17.15 -2.32
C VAL A 29 8.83 -16.93 -3.55
N GLN A 30 9.41 -17.00 -4.75
CA GLN A 30 8.69 -16.84 -6.00
C GLN A 30 7.59 -17.90 -6.17
N ASN A 31 7.92 -19.17 -5.91
CA ASN A 31 6.98 -20.28 -6.01
C ASN A 31 5.85 -20.17 -4.98
N LEU A 32 6.19 -19.81 -3.73
CA LEU A 32 5.20 -19.62 -2.69
C LEU A 32 4.26 -18.44 -3.00
N ALA A 33 4.80 -17.30 -3.41
CA ALA A 33 4.02 -16.14 -3.81
C ALA A 33 3.08 -16.47 -4.98
N SER A 34 3.55 -17.20 -5.99
CA SER A 34 2.72 -17.62 -7.12
C SER A 34 1.57 -18.53 -6.69
N LYS A 35 1.83 -19.49 -5.82
CA LYS A 35 0.79 -20.39 -5.29
C LYS A 35 -0.23 -19.64 -4.44
N LEU A 36 0.22 -18.72 -3.59
CA LEU A 36 -0.65 -17.86 -2.80
C LEU A 36 -1.52 -16.95 -3.69
N GLN A 37 -0.93 -16.37 -4.73
CA GLN A 37 -1.69 -15.55 -5.67
C GLN A 37 -2.79 -16.35 -6.37
N MET A 38 -2.47 -17.56 -6.83
CA MET A 38 -3.47 -18.43 -7.47
C MET A 38 -4.56 -18.89 -6.50
N ALA A 39 -4.23 -19.10 -5.24
CA ALA A 39 -5.18 -19.54 -4.22
C ALA A 39 -6.09 -18.41 -3.73
N LEU A 40 -5.53 -17.20 -3.52
CA LEU A 40 -6.26 -16.05 -3.00
C LEU A 40 -7.00 -15.26 -4.08
N PHE A 41 -6.40 -15.18 -5.28
CA PHE A 41 -6.91 -14.41 -6.41
C PHE A 41 -6.95 -15.27 -7.68
N PRO A 42 -7.80 -16.29 -7.74
CA PRO A 42 -7.88 -17.18 -8.89
C PRO A 42 -8.24 -16.39 -10.17
N PRO A 43 -7.64 -16.74 -11.31
CA PRO A 43 -8.01 -16.10 -12.57
C PRO A 43 -9.43 -16.49 -12.97
N ASN A 44 -10.18 -15.55 -13.54
CA ASN A 44 -11.52 -15.76 -14.08
C ASN A 44 -12.58 -16.23 -13.07
N GLN A 45 -12.32 -16.10 -11.78
CA GLN A 45 -13.29 -16.41 -10.73
C GLN A 45 -13.32 -15.26 -9.73
N SER A 46 -14.51 -14.95 -9.20
CA SER A 46 -14.60 -14.05 -8.07
C SER A 46 -13.98 -14.70 -6.83
N PHE A 47 -13.05 -14.00 -6.18
CA PHE A 47 -12.41 -14.45 -4.93
C PHE A 47 -13.16 -13.96 -3.69
N PHE A 48 -14.22 -13.20 -3.88
CA PHE A 48 -15.10 -12.71 -2.82
C PHE A 48 -16.56 -12.84 -3.28
N LYS A 49 -17.47 -12.89 -2.31
CA LYS A 49 -18.89 -12.85 -2.52
C LYS A 49 -19.48 -11.76 -1.64
N MET A 50 -20.34 -10.93 -2.22
CA MET A 50 -21.11 -9.95 -1.46
C MET A 50 -22.38 -10.61 -0.94
N ASP A 51 -22.68 -10.37 0.32
CA ASP A 51 -23.91 -10.86 0.95
C ASP A 51 -24.48 -9.74 1.82
N VAL A 52 -25.78 -9.76 2.01
CA VAL A 52 -26.50 -8.85 2.90
C VAL A 52 -26.93 -9.64 4.13
N ASP A 53 -26.71 -9.05 5.29
CA ASP A 53 -27.15 -9.64 6.54
C ASP A 53 -28.65 -9.95 6.52
N ARG A 54 -29.03 -11.05 7.16
CA ARG A 54 -30.39 -11.60 7.12
C ARG A 54 -31.46 -10.62 7.57
N PHE A 55 -31.17 -9.77 8.54
CA PHE A 55 -32.14 -8.79 9.06
C PHE A 55 -32.37 -7.67 8.04
N THR A 56 -31.31 -7.12 7.51
CA THR A 56 -31.35 -6.10 6.44
C THR A 56 -32.03 -6.66 5.19
N LEU A 57 -31.73 -7.91 4.81
CA LEU A 57 -32.37 -8.56 3.68
C LEU A 57 -33.86 -8.72 3.90
N MET A 58 -34.28 -9.11 5.11
CA MET A 58 -35.71 -9.26 5.46
C MET A 58 -36.46 -7.91 5.48
N GLU A 59 -35.77 -6.85 5.95
CA GLU A 59 -36.31 -5.48 5.92
C GLU A 59 -36.46 -4.97 4.47
N LEU A 60 -35.47 -5.17 3.62
CA LEU A 60 -35.49 -4.75 2.22
C LEU A 60 -36.52 -5.51 1.38
N THR A 61 -36.66 -6.81 1.62
CA THR A 61 -37.50 -7.68 0.77
C THR A 61 -38.90 -7.94 1.33
N GLY A 62 -39.11 -7.65 2.62
CA GLY A 62 -40.35 -8.02 3.31
C GLY A 62 -40.59 -9.53 3.35
N GLY A 63 -39.56 -10.34 3.12
CA GLY A 63 -39.65 -11.80 3.03
C GLY A 63 -40.09 -12.34 1.66
N ASP A 64 -40.22 -11.49 0.64
CA ASP A 64 -40.58 -11.87 -0.71
C ASP A 64 -39.37 -12.54 -1.42
N PRO A 65 -39.55 -13.82 -1.89
CA PRO A 65 -38.48 -14.53 -2.58
C PRO A 65 -38.07 -13.89 -3.90
N THR A 66 -38.97 -13.21 -4.60
CA THR A 66 -38.69 -12.54 -5.88
C THR A 66 -37.74 -11.36 -5.67
N LYS A 67 -38.03 -10.52 -4.68
CA LYS A 67 -37.18 -9.38 -4.32
C LYS A 67 -35.83 -9.84 -3.80
N ARG A 68 -35.78 -10.97 -3.09
CA ARG A 68 -34.50 -11.54 -2.67
C ARG A 68 -33.63 -11.94 -3.87
N ALA A 69 -34.21 -12.58 -4.88
CA ALA A 69 -33.50 -12.94 -6.10
C ALA A 69 -32.97 -11.69 -6.84
N GLU A 70 -33.74 -10.60 -6.87
CA GLU A 70 -33.33 -9.33 -7.45
C GLU A 70 -32.13 -8.74 -6.69
N VAL A 71 -32.12 -8.77 -5.34
CA VAL A 71 -30.99 -8.31 -4.53
C VAL A 71 -29.74 -9.15 -4.82
N ASP A 72 -29.85 -10.48 -4.83
CA ASP A 72 -28.76 -11.40 -5.13
C ASP A 72 -28.18 -11.16 -6.54
N GLU A 73 -29.03 -10.86 -7.52
CA GLU A 73 -28.63 -10.51 -8.88
C GLU A 73 -27.83 -9.19 -8.91
N GLN A 74 -28.32 -8.15 -8.22
CA GLN A 74 -27.64 -6.86 -8.14
C GLN A 74 -26.27 -6.98 -7.45
N LEU A 75 -26.18 -7.73 -6.37
CA LEU A 75 -24.88 -8.00 -5.71
C LEU A 75 -23.91 -8.71 -6.64
N SER A 76 -24.38 -9.69 -7.42
CA SER A 76 -23.57 -10.37 -8.42
C SER A 76 -23.11 -9.44 -9.57
N HIS A 77 -23.89 -8.42 -9.91
CA HIS A 77 -23.48 -7.38 -10.85
C HIS A 77 -22.35 -6.52 -10.28
N ILE A 78 -22.44 -6.13 -9.00
CA ILE A 78 -21.39 -5.37 -8.31
C ILE A 78 -20.10 -6.19 -8.23
N GLU A 79 -20.19 -7.47 -7.83
CA GLU A 79 -19.01 -8.36 -7.80
C GLU A 79 -18.29 -8.41 -9.15
N ARG A 80 -19.05 -8.57 -10.25
CA ARG A 80 -18.48 -8.59 -11.61
C ARG A 80 -17.87 -7.25 -12.00
N ALA A 81 -18.49 -6.14 -11.63
CA ALA A 81 -17.97 -4.81 -11.90
C ALA A 81 -16.64 -4.57 -11.17
N VAL A 82 -16.54 -4.95 -9.89
CA VAL A 82 -15.30 -4.85 -9.11
C VAL A 82 -14.20 -5.73 -9.71
N MET A 83 -14.51 -6.97 -10.09
CA MET A 83 -13.56 -7.87 -10.74
C MET A 83 -13.04 -7.29 -12.05
N SER A 84 -13.95 -6.74 -12.89
CA SER A 84 -13.58 -6.10 -14.15
C SER A 84 -12.67 -4.89 -13.93
N GLU A 85 -12.94 -4.07 -12.92
CA GLU A 85 -12.11 -2.90 -12.60
C GLU A 85 -10.73 -3.29 -12.06
N MET A 86 -10.66 -4.35 -11.26
CA MET A 86 -9.38 -4.92 -10.81
C MET A 86 -8.52 -5.45 -11.96
N GLU A 87 -9.13 -6.09 -12.95
CA GLU A 87 -8.44 -6.58 -14.14
C GLU A 87 -7.96 -5.43 -15.03
N LYS A 88 -8.81 -4.44 -15.26
CA LYS A 88 -8.50 -3.24 -16.04
C LYS A 88 -7.32 -2.46 -15.45
N ASN A 89 -7.25 -2.35 -14.14
CA ASN A 89 -6.18 -1.69 -13.41
C ASN A 89 -4.96 -2.59 -13.16
N ALA A 90 -4.90 -3.76 -13.76
CA ALA A 90 -3.79 -4.71 -13.64
C ALA A 90 -3.35 -5.00 -12.18
N MET A 91 -4.30 -5.06 -11.24
CA MET A 91 -4.04 -5.17 -9.81
C MET A 91 -3.30 -6.45 -9.41
N ARG A 92 -3.25 -7.45 -10.28
CA ARG A 92 -2.52 -8.71 -10.02
C ARG A 92 -1.03 -8.51 -9.82
N SER A 93 -0.42 -7.55 -10.52
CA SER A 93 1.01 -7.28 -10.42
C SER A 93 1.40 -6.71 -9.06
N PRO A 94 0.81 -5.60 -8.56
CA PRO A 94 1.12 -5.08 -7.23
C PRO A 94 0.73 -6.06 -6.11
N ILE A 95 -0.31 -6.89 -6.28
CA ILE A 95 -0.65 -7.94 -5.31
C ILE A 95 0.44 -9.02 -5.26
N PHE A 96 0.97 -9.44 -6.41
CA PHE A 96 2.04 -10.42 -6.44
C PHE A 96 3.31 -9.91 -5.76
N GLU A 97 3.66 -8.66 -6.01
CA GLU A 97 4.76 -7.99 -5.34
C GLU A 97 4.53 -7.91 -3.82
N ALA A 98 3.32 -7.53 -3.41
CA ALA A 98 2.93 -7.53 -2.00
C ALA A 98 3.13 -8.90 -1.34
N LEU A 99 2.71 -9.99 -1.98
CA LEU A 99 2.88 -11.35 -1.46
C LEU A 99 4.35 -11.72 -1.28
N ARG A 100 5.21 -11.34 -2.24
CA ARG A 100 6.66 -11.58 -2.12
C ARG A 100 7.26 -10.85 -0.92
N HIS A 101 6.92 -9.57 -0.74
CA HIS A 101 7.38 -8.77 0.39
C HIS A 101 6.82 -9.28 1.73
N LEU A 102 5.56 -9.66 1.77
CA LEU A 102 4.94 -10.22 2.98
C LEU A 102 5.62 -11.52 3.43
N ILE A 103 6.03 -12.40 2.51
CA ILE A 103 6.76 -13.62 2.84
C ILE A 103 8.12 -13.28 3.48
N VAL A 104 8.85 -12.30 2.94
CA VAL A 104 10.25 -12.00 3.31
C VAL A 104 10.35 -11.01 4.46
N THR A 105 9.59 -9.90 4.40
CA THR A 105 9.66 -8.79 5.37
C THR A 105 8.47 -8.75 6.33
N GLY A 106 7.43 -9.53 6.05
CA GLY A 106 6.20 -9.54 6.83
C GLY A 106 5.32 -8.30 6.65
N ASN A 107 5.73 -7.32 5.84
CA ASN A 107 5.08 -6.03 5.73
C ASN A 107 5.09 -5.50 4.30
N TYR A 108 4.00 -4.84 3.90
CA TYR A 108 3.89 -4.15 2.62
C TYR A 108 2.77 -3.12 2.70
N LEU A 109 2.92 -1.98 2.03
CA LEU A 109 1.88 -0.97 1.96
C LEU A 109 1.32 -0.90 0.55
N LEU A 110 0.01 -1.01 0.44
CA LEU A 110 -0.74 -0.68 -0.78
C LEU A 110 -1.35 0.71 -0.62
N HIS A 111 -1.21 1.53 -1.64
CA HIS A 111 -1.82 2.85 -1.75
C HIS A 111 -2.72 2.89 -2.99
N LEU A 112 -3.99 3.22 -2.78
CA LEU A 112 -4.99 3.38 -3.84
C LEU A 112 -4.96 4.84 -4.31
N GLY A 113 -4.20 5.09 -5.37
CA GLY A 113 -4.13 6.41 -6.00
C GLY A 113 -5.15 6.56 -7.13
N LYS A 114 -5.22 7.75 -7.71
CA LYS A 114 -6.10 8.03 -8.87
C LYS A 114 -5.73 7.20 -10.11
N GLU A 115 -4.47 6.85 -10.25
CA GLU A 115 -3.93 6.09 -11.38
C GLU A 115 -3.88 4.58 -11.14
N GLY A 116 -4.46 4.10 -10.03
CA GLY A 116 -4.45 2.69 -9.66
C GLY A 116 -3.76 2.42 -8.34
N VAL A 117 -3.35 1.18 -8.14
CA VAL A 117 -2.72 0.72 -6.91
C VAL A 117 -1.20 0.77 -7.03
N LYS A 118 -0.57 1.52 -6.14
CA LYS A 118 0.89 1.51 -5.94
C LYS A 118 1.25 0.68 -4.71
N GLY A 119 2.36 -0.02 -4.77
CA GLY A 119 2.91 -0.77 -3.65
C GLY A 119 4.21 -0.15 -3.14
N TYR A 120 4.39 -0.21 -1.82
CA TYR A 120 5.60 0.30 -1.17
C TYR A 120 6.19 -0.78 -0.28
N SER A 121 7.47 -1.05 -0.50
CA SER A 121 8.28 -1.93 0.35
C SER A 121 8.52 -1.29 1.73
N LEU A 122 8.91 -2.10 2.71
CA LEU A 122 9.08 -1.66 4.09
C LEU A 122 10.11 -0.52 4.27
N ASP A 123 11.01 -0.35 3.33
CA ASP A 123 12.00 0.74 3.29
C ASP A 123 11.46 2.08 2.77
N LYS A 124 10.23 2.12 2.27
CA LYS A 124 9.61 3.31 1.67
C LYS A 124 8.46 3.89 2.49
N TYR A 125 8.11 3.30 3.63
CA TYR A 125 7.02 3.82 4.45
C TYR A 125 7.20 3.54 5.95
N VAL A 126 6.54 4.36 6.74
CA VAL A 126 6.45 4.21 8.20
C VAL A 126 4.98 4.19 8.62
N VAL A 127 4.63 3.28 9.52
CA VAL A 127 3.27 3.17 10.09
C VAL A 127 3.32 3.29 11.59
N THR A 128 2.43 4.10 12.14
CA THR A 128 2.18 4.16 13.59
C THR A 128 0.81 3.58 13.90
N ARG A 129 0.74 2.69 14.88
CA ARG A 129 -0.49 2.06 15.35
C ARG A 129 -0.67 2.32 16.84
N ASP A 130 -1.91 2.29 17.30
CA ASP A 130 -2.19 2.25 18.72
C ASP A 130 -2.00 0.84 19.31
N PRO A 131 -2.10 0.68 20.64
CA PRO A 131 -1.99 -0.62 21.29
C PRO A 131 -3.03 -1.64 20.82
N GLU A 132 -4.17 -1.20 20.30
CA GLU A 132 -5.24 -2.03 19.74
C GLU A 132 -4.93 -2.47 18.29
N GLY A 133 -3.84 -1.94 17.72
CA GLY A 133 -3.39 -2.26 16.35
C GLY A 133 -4.02 -1.40 15.26
N LEU A 134 -4.84 -0.40 15.61
CA LEU A 134 -5.43 0.53 14.65
C LEU A 134 -4.39 1.52 14.13
N VAL A 135 -4.37 1.73 12.82
CA VAL A 135 -3.47 2.68 12.19
C VAL A 135 -3.85 4.12 12.58
N LYS A 136 -2.86 4.90 13.01
CA LYS A 136 -3.01 6.32 13.35
C LYS A 136 -2.34 7.23 12.34
N GLN A 137 -1.22 6.79 11.79
CA GLN A 137 -0.43 7.56 10.85
C GLN A 137 0.29 6.64 9.88
N VAL A 138 0.43 7.09 8.65
CA VAL A 138 1.28 6.49 7.61
C VAL A 138 2.06 7.60 6.95
N ILE A 139 3.35 7.40 6.74
CA ILE A 139 4.22 8.30 5.98
C ILE A 139 4.86 7.48 4.88
N ILE A 140 4.78 7.95 3.65
CA ILE A 140 5.37 7.34 2.47
C ILE A 140 6.50 8.25 1.98
N LYS A 141 7.66 7.69 1.70
CA LYS A 141 8.80 8.37 1.09
C LYS A 141 8.90 7.96 -0.38
N GLU A 142 8.86 8.94 -1.27
CA GLU A 142 9.13 8.76 -2.69
C GLU A 142 10.31 9.63 -3.10
N GLU A 143 11.18 9.11 -3.97
CA GLU A 143 12.37 9.81 -4.45
C GLU A 143 12.18 10.15 -5.92
N PHE A 144 12.29 11.42 -6.24
CA PHE A 144 12.10 11.95 -7.59
C PHE A 144 13.38 12.57 -8.11
N HIS A 145 13.65 12.40 -9.39
CA HIS A 145 14.68 13.18 -10.06
C HIS A 145 14.20 14.62 -10.25
N ILE A 146 15.09 15.58 -10.06
CA ILE A 146 14.78 17.02 -10.17
C ILE A 146 14.09 17.35 -11.49
N GLU A 147 14.51 16.73 -12.58
CA GLU A 147 13.94 16.95 -13.93
C GLU A 147 12.46 16.54 -14.07
N THR A 148 11.97 15.72 -13.12
CA THR A 148 10.57 15.23 -13.15
C THR A 148 9.66 15.98 -12.20
N LEU A 149 10.19 16.91 -11.41
CA LEU A 149 9.43 17.70 -10.45
C LEU A 149 8.78 18.92 -11.12
N PRO A 150 7.53 19.25 -10.74
CA PRO A 150 6.91 20.51 -11.13
C PRO A 150 7.69 21.72 -10.61
N GLU A 151 7.61 22.86 -11.34
CA GLU A 151 8.35 24.08 -11.00
C GLU A 151 8.01 24.62 -9.60
N ASP A 152 6.74 24.55 -9.21
CA ASP A 152 6.25 24.96 -7.88
C ASP A 152 6.84 24.13 -6.73
N VAL A 153 7.14 22.86 -6.98
CA VAL A 153 7.83 22.00 -6.00
C VAL A 153 9.33 22.29 -5.97
N LEU A 154 9.92 22.57 -7.14
CA LEU A 154 11.33 22.94 -7.25
C LEU A 154 11.67 24.23 -6.50
N GLU A 155 10.77 25.21 -6.51
CA GLU A 155 10.94 26.47 -5.76
C GLU A 155 11.00 26.25 -4.23
N LEU A 156 10.42 25.17 -3.73
CA LEU A 156 10.45 24.79 -2.31
C LEU A 156 11.71 24.03 -1.92
N THR A 157 12.48 23.58 -2.90
CA THR A 157 13.74 22.86 -2.63
C THR A 157 14.92 23.81 -2.58
N SER A 158 15.92 23.49 -1.78
CA SER A 158 17.18 24.24 -1.70
C SER A 158 18.09 24.06 -2.93
N PHE A 159 17.65 23.28 -3.92
CA PHE A 159 18.43 22.96 -5.11
C PHE A 159 18.44 24.12 -6.13
N ASN A 160 19.64 24.59 -6.48
CA ASN A 160 19.84 25.47 -7.61
C ASN A 160 19.93 24.65 -8.91
N VAL A 161 18.94 24.80 -9.79
CA VAL A 161 18.88 24.17 -11.13
C VAL A 161 20.13 24.50 -11.98
N ASN A 162 20.87 25.54 -11.62
CA ASN A 162 22.06 26.03 -12.31
C ASN A 162 23.38 25.39 -11.85
N ASP A 163 23.36 24.46 -10.95
CA ASP A 163 24.57 23.75 -10.50
C ASP A 163 24.92 22.62 -11.47
N SER A 164 25.51 23.02 -12.60
CA SER A 164 25.77 22.24 -13.81
C SER A 164 26.87 21.17 -13.65
N GLY A 165 27.15 20.64 -12.48
CA GLY A 165 28.35 19.84 -12.26
C GLY A 165 28.28 18.59 -11.41
N GLY A 166 27.14 18.16 -10.94
CA GLY A 166 27.02 16.97 -10.08
C GLY A 166 25.89 16.02 -10.48
N GLU A 167 26.05 14.74 -10.20
CA GLU A 167 24.92 13.80 -10.18
C GLU A 167 23.84 14.40 -9.28
N HIS A 168 22.71 14.82 -9.87
CA HIS A 168 21.60 15.39 -9.12
C HIS A 168 21.05 14.33 -8.17
N LYS A 169 21.24 14.56 -6.87
CA LYS A 169 20.65 13.69 -5.85
C LYS A 169 19.12 13.69 -5.99
N PRO A 170 18.46 12.55 -5.88
CA PRO A 170 17.01 12.51 -5.91
C PRO A 170 16.42 13.31 -4.74
N VAL A 171 15.35 14.02 -5.00
CA VAL A 171 14.59 14.76 -4.00
C VAL A 171 13.57 13.84 -3.36
N ALA A 172 13.56 13.78 -2.03
CA ALA A 172 12.60 12.98 -1.29
C ALA A 172 11.33 13.81 -1.02
N ILE A 173 10.19 13.30 -1.48
CA ILE A 173 8.87 13.81 -1.15
C ILE A 173 8.21 12.85 -0.16
N TYR A 174 7.67 13.40 0.91
CA TYR A 174 6.98 12.64 1.94
C TYR A 174 5.48 12.90 1.84
N THR A 175 4.70 11.82 1.65
CA THR A 175 3.24 11.87 1.73
C THR A 175 2.82 11.38 3.10
N LYS A 176 2.18 12.23 3.88
CA LYS A 176 1.71 11.92 5.22
C LYS A 176 0.21 11.74 5.24
N PHE A 177 -0.24 10.64 5.84
CA PHE A 177 -1.63 10.38 6.20
C PHE A 177 -1.72 10.31 7.72
N TYR A 178 -2.63 11.05 8.31
CA TYR A 178 -2.88 11.01 9.75
C TYR A 178 -4.37 11.09 10.04
N ARG A 179 -4.75 10.44 11.14
CA ARG A 179 -6.14 10.39 11.55
C ARG A 179 -6.43 11.49 12.55
N GLU A 180 -7.44 12.31 12.25
CA GLU A 180 -7.98 13.29 13.18
C GLU A 180 -9.51 13.14 13.24
N GLY A 181 -10.00 12.81 14.44
CA GLY A 181 -11.43 12.54 14.65
C GLY A 181 -11.97 11.40 13.77
N LYS A 182 -12.92 11.72 12.90
CA LYS A 182 -13.59 10.80 11.99
C LYS A 182 -13.08 10.90 10.54
N LYS A 183 -11.91 11.52 10.32
CA LYS A 183 -11.33 11.68 8.99
C LYS A 183 -9.87 11.33 8.98
N TRP A 184 -9.41 10.88 7.83
CA TRP A 184 -8.01 10.86 7.46
C TRP A 184 -7.69 12.17 6.75
N HIS A 185 -6.56 12.77 7.09
CA HIS A 185 -5.99 13.93 6.42
C HIS A 185 -4.71 13.53 5.74
N THR A 186 -4.43 14.15 4.61
CA THR A 186 -3.19 13.93 3.85
C THR A 186 -2.61 15.25 3.40
N TYR A 187 -1.30 15.30 3.30
CA TYR A 187 -0.54 16.34 2.61
C TYR A 187 0.82 15.80 2.20
N GLN A 188 1.50 16.53 1.33
CA GLN A 188 2.87 16.23 0.93
C GLN A 188 3.82 17.31 1.42
N GLU A 189 5.05 16.90 1.73
CA GLU A 189 6.13 17.80 2.14
C GLU A 189 7.44 17.45 1.44
N VAL A 190 8.24 18.46 1.19
CA VAL A 190 9.60 18.40 0.65
C VAL A 190 10.47 19.31 1.50
N GLU A 191 11.64 18.83 1.96
CA GLU A 191 12.57 19.59 2.82
C GLU A 191 11.87 20.33 3.99
N ASP A 192 10.99 19.63 4.71
CA ASP A 192 10.20 20.16 5.82
C ASP A 192 9.21 21.29 5.43
N GLN A 193 8.97 21.51 4.14
CA GLN A 193 7.99 22.47 3.64
C GLN A 193 6.81 21.74 3.01
N MET A 194 5.60 22.14 3.42
CA MET A 194 4.37 21.58 2.86
C MET A 194 4.18 22.06 1.42
N ILE A 195 3.88 21.13 0.52
CA ILE A 195 3.61 21.42 -0.89
C ILE A 195 2.15 21.92 -0.99
N PRO A 196 1.91 23.18 -1.44
CA PRO A 196 0.57 23.74 -1.55
C PRO A 196 -0.33 22.94 -2.49
N GLY A 197 -1.60 22.79 -2.14
CA GLY A 197 -2.60 22.08 -2.98
C GLY A 197 -2.55 20.55 -2.90
N THR A 198 -1.70 19.97 -2.03
CA THR A 198 -1.63 18.52 -1.82
C THR A 198 -2.49 18.04 -0.65
N GLU A 199 -3.13 18.97 0.05
CA GLU A 199 -4.00 18.63 1.18
C GLU A 199 -5.26 17.92 0.69
N GLY A 200 -5.63 16.88 1.41
CA GLY A 200 -6.82 16.11 1.16
C GLY A 200 -7.41 15.51 2.41
N SER A 201 -8.64 15.02 2.30
CA SER A 201 -9.27 14.28 3.39
C SER A 201 -10.11 13.13 2.87
N TYR A 202 -10.15 12.03 3.65
CA TYR A 202 -10.92 10.83 3.37
C TYR A 202 -11.76 10.45 4.59
N PRO A 203 -12.90 9.78 4.41
CA PRO A 203 -13.63 9.17 5.52
C PRO A 203 -12.74 8.17 6.28
N VAL A 204 -12.99 7.99 7.57
CA VAL A 204 -12.20 7.04 8.39
C VAL A 204 -12.32 5.60 7.90
N ASP A 205 -13.45 5.27 7.30
CA ASP A 205 -13.77 3.92 6.81
C ASP A 205 -13.24 3.66 5.38
N GLU A 206 -12.75 4.72 4.71
CA GLU A 206 -12.25 4.67 3.34
C GLU A 206 -10.83 5.23 3.20
N PRO A 207 -9.85 4.72 3.96
CA PRO A 207 -8.48 5.18 3.81
C PRO A 207 -7.92 4.77 2.45
N PRO A 208 -7.17 5.66 1.75
CA PRO A 208 -6.60 5.34 0.45
C PRO A 208 -5.37 4.43 0.53
N PHE A 209 -5.10 3.85 1.69
CA PHE A 209 -3.93 3.01 1.94
C PHE A 209 -4.29 1.78 2.75
N MET A 210 -3.53 0.70 2.56
CA MET A 210 -3.70 -0.56 3.27
C MET A 210 -2.33 -1.10 3.69
N PRO A 211 -1.91 -0.88 4.94
CA PRO A 211 -0.66 -1.44 5.46
C PRO A 211 -0.86 -2.90 5.87
N LEU A 212 -0.41 -3.79 5.00
CA LEU A 212 -0.52 -5.24 5.14
C LEU A 212 0.53 -5.77 6.12
N ARG A 213 0.15 -6.78 6.90
CA ARG A 213 1.04 -7.55 7.78
C ARG A 213 0.82 -9.04 7.55
N TRP A 214 1.90 -9.82 7.46
CA TRP A 214 1.80 -11.27 7.36
C TRP A 214 1.26 -11.86 8.67
N THR A 215 1.97 -11.62 9.76
CA THR A 215 1.51 -11.99 11.11
C THR A 215 1.48 -10.74 11.98
N ALA A 216 0.31 -10.39 12.48
CA ALA A 216 0.15 -9.27 13.40
C ALA A 216 0.55 -9.70 14.82
N VAL A 217 1.36 -8.88 15.47
CA VAL A 217 1.74 -9.04 16.88
C VAL A 217 1.13 -7.89 17.67
N ALA A 218 0.51 -8.20 18.81
CA ALA A 218 -0.12 -7.18 19.65
C ALA A 218 0.92 -6.19 20.17
N GLY A 219 0.62 -4.90 20.08
CA GLY A 219 1.51 -3.82 20.52
C GLY A 219 2.65 -3.48 19.55
N GLU A 220 2.82 -4.21 18.45
CA GLU A 220 3.83 -3.90 17.42
C GLU A 220 3.21 -3.12 16.24
N HIS A 221 3.96 -2.16 15.72
CA HIS A 221 3.54 -1.40 14.53
C HIS A 221 3.63 -2.22 13.25
N TYR A 222 4.60 -3.15 13.19
CA TYR A 222 4.89 -4.00 12.03
C TYR A 222 4.56 -5.45 12.31
N GLY A 223 4.34 -6.22 11.26
CA GLY A 223 4.12 -7.66 11.32
C GLY A 223 5.42 -8.44 11.25
N ARG A 224 5.35 -9.74 11.61
CA ARG A 224 6.44 -10.71 11.47
C ARG A 224 6.35 -11.39 10.12
N ALA A 225 7.49 -11.67 9.52
CA ALA A 225 7.59 -12.37 8.26
C ALA A 225 7.32 -13.87 8.37
N HIS A 226 6.97 -14.50 7.26
CA HIS A 226 6.86 -15.95 7.21
C HIS A 226 8.20 -16.64 7.53
N VAL A 227 9.30 -16.09 7.00
CA VAL A 227 10.65 -16.61 7.22
C VAL A 227 11.17 -16.48 8.67
N GLU A 228 10.54 -15.63 9.49
CA GLU A 228 10.88 -15.51 10.91
C GLU A 228 10.23 -16.59 11.79
N SER A 229 9.32 -17.37 11.22
CA SER A 229 8.56 -18.39 11.94
C SER A 229 9.25 -19.76 11.97
N PHE A 230 10.45 -19.87 11.39
CA PHE A 230 11.23 -21.10 11.28
C PHE A 230 12.64 -20.97 11.84
#